data_dbbbebb0f61df9474b8964424d8c8854
#
_entry.id   dbbbebb0f61df9474b8964424d8c8854
#
_cell.length_a   1.000
_cell.length_b   1.000
_cell.length_c   1.000
_cell.angle_alpha   90.00
_cell.angle_beta   90.00
_cell.angle_gamma   90.00
#
_symmetry.space_group_name_H-M   'P 1'
#
loop_
_entity.id
_entity.type
_entity.pdbx_description
1 polymer ?
#
loop_
_entity_poly.entity_id
_entity_poly.type
_entity_poly.pdbx_seq_one_letter_code
_entity_poly.pdbx_strand_id
1 'polypeptide(L)'
;MEYTYQGLKVYCEKKGRGPDLILLHGWGCDGKIFSGIVSELMPYFTIYNIDLPGFGNSDEPKNYYTLDDYVDMLIDFINKFKINNPIILGHSFGGRIAIRFTSKTNLTKKLILVDSAGIKPKGYFKTKLKILKYKLKKKTYKLFKKVNKYQTLIQNSGSNDYKNATPVMKKTLSVITKTIVDKTV
;
A
#
# COMPACT_ATOMS: atom_id res chain seq x y z
N MET A 1 0.42 19.78 -1.72
CA MET A 1 0.27 20.01 -3.17
C MET A 1 -0.68 18.98 -3.75
N GLU A 2 -1.39 19.32 -4.83
CA GLU A 2 -2.29 18.42 -5.53
C GLU A 2 -1.68 18.05 -6.89
N TYR A 3 -1.85 16.80 -7.25
CA TYR A 3 -1.37 16.25 -8.50
C TYR A 3 -2.48 15.39 -9.10
N THR A 4 -2.67 15.46 -10.40
CA THR A 4 -3.70 14.67 -11.08
C THR A 4 -3.04 13.58 -11.92
N TYR A 5 -3.40 12.33 -11.65
CA TYR A 5 -2.99 11.15 -12.39
C TYR A 5 -4.21 10.48 -13.03
N GLN A 6 -4.28 10.45 -14.36
CA GLN A 6 -5.40 9.87 -15.14
C GLN A 6 -6.80 10.36 -14.67
N GLY A 7 -6.89 11.66 -14.33
CA GLY A 7 -8.12 12.26 -13.81
C GLY A 7 -8.41 12.00 -12.34
N LEU A 8 -7.51 11.32 -11.61
CA LEU A 8 -7.59 11.07 -10.18
C LEU A 8 -6.74 12.09 -9.44
N LYS A 9 -7.32 12.78 -8.48
CA LYS A 9 -6.59 13.69 -7.58
C LYS A 9 -5.76 12.87 -6.60
N VAL A 10 -4.46 13.12 -6.56
CA VAL A 10 -3.53 12.54 -5.58
C VAL A 10 -2.96 13.66 -4.72
N TYR A 11 -3.13 13.57 -3.43
CA TYR A 11 -2.62 14.53 -2.48
C TYR A 11 -1.18 14.19 -2.08
N CYS A 12 -0.33 15.21 -2.01
CA CYS A 12 1.03 15.11 -1.50
C CYS A 12 1.37 16.32 -0.64
N GLU A 13 1.84 16.10 0.57
CA GLU A 13 2.46 17.14 1.38
C GLU A 13 3.93 17.22 1.01
N LYS A 14 4.38 18.39 0.48
CA LYS A 14 5.78 18.67 0.20
C LYS A 14 6.35 19.59 1.26
N LYS A 15 7.41 19.16 1.95
CA LYS A 15 8.10 19.95 2.99
C LYS A 15 9.61 19.83 2.90
N GLY A 16 10.30 20.83 3.43
CA GLY A 16 11.74 20.80 3.63
C GLY A 16 12.56 21.12 2.38
N ARG A 17 13.87 20.88 2.49
CA ARG A 17 14.87 21.13 1.45
C ARG A 17 16.01 20.11 1.56
N GLY A 18 16.62 19.79 0.42
CA GLY A 18 17.73 18.84 0.34
C GLY A 18 17.41 17.69 -0.62
N PRO A 19 18.09 16.54 -0.49
CA PRO A 19 17.82 15.36 -1.29
C PRO A 19 16.36 14.88 -1.19
N ASP A 20 15.83 14.33 -2.26
CA ASP A 20 14.43 13.93 -2.34
C ASP A 20 14.16 12.66 -1.52
N LEU A 21 13.11 12.71 -0.68
CA LEU A 21 12.61 11.62 0.14
C LEU A 21 11.11 11.44 -0.10
N ILE A 22 10.71 10.29 -0.60
CA ILE A 22 9.30 9.93 -0.82
C ILE A 22 8.84 9.01 0.32
N LEU A 23 7.71 9.34 0.93
CA LEU A 23 7.08 8.57 2.01
C LEU A 23 5.79 7.92 1.48
N LEU A 24 5.67 6.59 1.64
CA LEU A 24 4.54 5.78 1.21
C LEU A 24 3.96 5.04 2.42
N HIS A 25 2.72 5.39 2.81
CA HIS A 25 2.05 4.86 4.01
C HIS A 25 1.47 3.46 3.83
N GLY A 26 1.00 2.87 4.93
CA GLY A 26 0.35 1.56 4.97
C GLY A 26 -1.12 1.60 4.52
N TRP A 27 -1.70 0.41 4.28
CA TRP A 27 -3.12 0.26 3.98
C TRP A 27 -4.00 0.78 5.14
N GLY A 28 -5.03 1.54 4.81
CA GLY A 28 -5.94 2.11 5.80
C GLY A 28 -5.38 3.33 6.56
N CYS A 29 -4.18 3.79 6.18
CA CYS A 29 -3.54 4.97 6.74
C CYS A 29 -3.54 6.12 5.71
N ASP A 30 -3.00 7.24 6.12
CA ASP A 30 -2.65 8.39 5.27
C ASP A 30 -1.25 8.92 5.65
N GLY A 31 -0.79 9.99 5.02
CA GLY A 31 0.52 10.60 5.27
C GLY A 31 0.73 11.08 6.71
N LYS A 32 -0.33 11.28 7.50
CA LYS A 32 -0.21 11.78 8.89
C LYS A 32 0.55 10.82 9.79
N ILE A 33 0.62 9.51 9.44
CA ILE A 33 1.45 8.56 10.21
C ILE A 33 2.94 8.96 10.24
N PHE A 34 3.37 9.77 9.28
CA PHE A 34 4.76 10.22 9.17
C PHE A 34 5.00 11.62 9.76
N SER A 35 4.01 12.25 10.42
CA SER A 35 4.13 13.63 10.89
C SER A 35 5.36 13.88 11.77
N GLY A 36 5.68 12.97 12.69
CA GLY A 36 6.89 13.05 13.50
C GLY A 36 8.17 12.97 12.67
N ILE A 37 8.24 12.01 11.75
CA ILE A 37 9.39 11.83 10.84
C ILE A 37 9.56 13.05 9.94
N VAL A 38 8.46 13.60 9.42
CA VAL A 38 8.50 14.81 8.56
C VAL A 38 9.07 15.99 9.32
N SER A 39 8.64 16.20 10.57
CA SER A 39 9.14 17.31 11.42
C SER A 39 10.65 17.23 11.66
N GLU A 40 11.17 16.04 11.92
CA GLU A 40 12.59 15.81 12.19
C GLU A 40 13.46 15.88 10.94
N LEU A 41 12.95 15.40 9.80
CA LEU A 41 13.74 15.26 8.59
C LEU A 41 13.62 16.43 7.61
N MET A 42 12.61 17.29 7.71
CA MET A 42 12.43 18.41 6.78
C MET A 42 13.60 19.44 6.75
N PRO A 43 14.48 19.58 7.78
CA PRO A 43 15.68 20.41 7.64
C PRO A 43 16.72 19.84 6.67
N TYR A 44 16.67 18.52 6.41
CA TYR A 44 17.72 17.78 5.69
C TYR A 44 17.27 17.21 4.35
N PHE A 45 15.94 17.08 4.12
CA PHE A 45 15.37 16.44 2.94
C PHE A 45 14.23 17.27 2.34
N THR A 46 14.08 17.21 1.03
CA THR A 46 12.82 17.56 0.37
C THR A 46 11.90 16.35 0.45
N ILE A 47 10.89 16.41 1.30
CA ILE A 47 10.00 15.30 1.62
C ILE A 47 8.73 15.39 0.78
N TYR A 48 8.38 14.31 0.11
CA TYR A 48 7.11 14.10 -0.59
C TYR A 48 6.32 13.03 0.17
N ASN A 49 5.39 13.46 1.01
CA ASN A 49 4.53 12.60 1.81
C ASN A 49 3.21 12.42 1.07
N ILE A 50 3.04 11.27 0.42
CA ILE A 50 1.95 11.00 -0.53
C ILE A 50 0.81 10.26 0.18
N ASP A 51 -0.41 10.81 0.11
CA ASP A 51 -1.62 10.02 0.37
C ASP A 51 -1.87 9.14 -0.87
N LEU A 52 -1.74 7.83 -0.71
CA LEU A 52 -1.93 6.89 -1.82
C LEU A 52 -3.38 6.91 -2.33
N PRO A 53 -3.64 6.68 -3.64
CA PRO A 53 -4.99 6.58 -4.18
C PRO A 53 -5.91 5.68 -3.36
N GLY A 54 -7.08 6.19 -2.99
CA GLY A 54 -8.05 5.53 -2.12
C GLY A 54 -7.86 5.77 -0.64
N PHE A 55 -6.93 6.67 -0.23
CA PHE A 55 -6.63 6.97 1.17
C PHE A 55 -6.43 8.46 1.40
N GLY A 56 -6.66 8.90 2.64
CA GLY A 56 -6.43 10.27 3.08
C GLY A 56 -7.20 11.31 2.26
N ASN A 57 -6.49 12.29 1.72
CA ASN A 57 -7.03 13.37 0.90
C ASN A 57 -6.97 13.07 -0.62
N SER A 58 -6.50 11.86 -1.00
CA SER A 58 -6.50 11.40 -2.38
C SER A 58 -7.83 10.78 -2.75
N ASP A 59 -8.22 10.95 -4.02
CA ASP A 59 -9.44 10.33 -4.55
C ASP A 59 -9.34 8.80 -4.54
N GLU A 60 -10.50 8.16 -4.41
CA GLU A 60 -10.62 6.74 -4.63
C GLU A 60 -10.66 6.43 -6.13
N PRO A 61 -9.89 5.43 -6.62
CA PRO A 61 -9.96 4.99 -8.00
C PRO A 61 -11.38 4.51 -8.36
N LYS A 62 -11.85 4.83 -9.59
CA LYS A 62 -13.16 4.35 -10.09
C LYS A 62 -13.21 2.83 -10.22
N ASN A 63 -12.08 2.22 -10.56
CA ASN A 63 -11.90 0.77 -10.65
C ASN A 63 -10.82 0.32 -9.67
N TYR A 64 -10.78 -0.99 -9.36
CA TYR A 64 -9.74 -1.55 -8.50
C TYR A 64 -8.35 -1.35 -9.12
N TYR A 65 -7.39 -1.00 -8.28
CA TYR A 65 -6.00 -0.89 -8.64
C TYR A 65 -5.24 -2.20 -8.39
N THR A 66 -4.32 -2.51 -9.28
CA THR A 66 -3.27 -3.51 -9.06
C THR A 66 -2.07 -2.87 -8.36
N LEU A 67 -1.08 -3.68 -7.99
CA LEU A 67 0.17 -3.15 -7.46
C LEU A 67 0.92 -2.30 -8.51
N ASP A 68 0.83 -2.71 -9.79
CA ASP A 68 1.48 -2.00 -10.89
C ASP A 68 0.83 -0.65 -11.17
N ASP A 69 -0.48 -0.48 -10.98
CA ASP A 69 -1.15 0.83 -11.12
C ASP A 69 -0.62 1.85 -10.11
N TYR A 70 -0.35 1.43 -8.86
CA TYR A 70 0.31 2.30 -7.87
C TYR A 70 1.76 2.63 -8.24
N VAL A 71 2.48 1.68 -8.81
CA VAL A 71 3.86 1.90 -9.27
C VAL A 71 3.88 2.87 -10.45
N ASP A 72 2.99 2.70 -11.42
CA ASP A 72 2.90 3.56 -12.60
C ASP A 72 2.51 4.99 -12.21
N MET A 73 1.61 5.17 -11.23
CA MET A 73 1.30 6.46 -10.62
C MET A 73 2.56 7.10 -9.98
N LEU A 74 3.36 6.32 -9.26
CA LEU A 74 4.58 6.82 -8.63
C LEU A 74 5.65 7.22 -9.67
N ILE A 75 5.77 6.46 -10.77
CA ILE A 75 6.66 6.79 -11.90
C ILE A 75 6.23 8.12 -12.53
N ASP A 76 4.93 8.30 -12.80
CA ASP A 76 4.39 9.54 -13.37
C ASP A 76 4.62 10.73 -12.43
N PHE A 77 4.40 10.54 -11.12
CA PHE A 77 4.65 11.54 -10.09
C PHE A 77 6.12 12.00 -10.09
N ILE A 78 7.06 11.05 -10.09
CA ILE A 78 8.51 11.33 -10.10
C ILE A 78 8.90 12.11 -11.35
N ASN A 79 8.40 11.69 -12.52
CA ASN A 79 8.67 12.35 -13.79
C ASN A 79 8.10 13.77 -13.84
N LYS A 80 6.83 13.94 -13.43
CA LYS A 80 6.14 15.23 -13.43
C LYS A 80 6.82 16.28 -12.57
N PHE A 81 7.29 15.88 -11.40
CA PHE A 81 7.97 16.78 -10.47
C PHE A 81 9.50 16.80 -10.62
N LYS A 82 10.02 16.10 -11.65
CA LYS A 82 11.48 16.03 -11.95
C LYS A 82 12.29 15.61 -10.73
N ILE A 83 11.75 14.69 -9.93
CA ILE A 83 12.41 14.13 -8.76
C ILE A 83 13.56 13.24 -9.25
N ASN A 84 14.77 13.50 -8.75
CA ASN A 84 15.96 12.80 -9.23
C ASN A 84 16.50 11.85 -8.17
N ASN A 85 16.57 10.56 -8.50
CA ASN A 85 17.12 9.52 -7.63
C ASN A 85 16.65 9.62 -6.16
N PRO A 86 15.32 9.55 -5.88
CA PRO A 86 14.82 9.72 -4.53
C PRO A 86 15.23 8.58 -3.60
N ILE A 87 15.30 8.91 -2.32
CA ILE A 87 15.18 7.92 -1.25
C ILE A 87 13.69 7.60 -1.12
N ILE A 88 13.34 6.31 -1.04
CA ILE A 88 11.95 5.90 -0.86
C ILE A 88 11.81 5.17 0.48
N LEU A 89 10.95 5.69 1.35
CA LEU A 89 10.56 5.03 2.59
C LEU A 89 9.13 4.49 2.44
N GLY A 90 8.97 3.19 2.60
CA GLY A 90 7.67 2.53 2.52
C GLY A 90 7.33 1.77 3.80
N HIS A 91 6.17 2.09 4.38
CA HIS A 91 5.60 1.36 5.51
C HIS A 91 4.54 0.36 5.03
N SER A 92 4.63 -0.88 5.47
CA SER A 92 3.62 -1.92 5.23
C SER A 92 3.23 -2.03 3.74
N PHE A 93 2.03 -1.59 3.34
CA PHE A 93 1.58 -1.55 1.94
C PHE A 93 2.45 -0.64 1.07
N GLY A 94 2.81 0.56 1.56
CA GLY A 94 3.74 1.46 0.87
C GLY A 94 5.12 0.82 0.64
N GLY A 95 5.56 -0.04 1.57
CA GLY A 95 6.77 -0.82 1.38
C GLY A 95 6.66 -1.83 0.23
N ARG A 96 5.49 -2.46 0.04
CA ARG A 96 5.23 -3.34 -1.11
C ARG A 96 5.31 -2.58 -2.44
N ILE A 97 4.74 -1.36 -2.50
CA ILE A 97 4.83 -0.48 -3.67
C ILE A 97 6.30 -0.11 -3.93
N ALA A 98 7.01 0.31 -2.88
CA ALA A 98 8.41 0.71 -2.97
C ALA A 98 9.33 -0.41 -3.49
N ILE A 99 9.16 -1.65 -3.02
CA ILE A 99 9.89 -2.82 -3.52
C ILE A 99 9.58 -3.03 -5.01
N ARG A 100 8.31 -3.03 -5.39
CA ARG A 100 7.90 -3.24 -6.78
C ARG A 100 8.40 -2.13 -7.70
N PHE A 101 8.34 -0.88 -7.26
CA PHE A 101 8.89 0.28 -7.97
C PHE A 101 10.40 0.11 -8.19
N THR A 102 11.16 -0.18 -7.14
CA THR A 102 12.62 -0.37 -7.21
C THR A 102 13.00 -1.55 -8.11
N SER A 103 12.21 -2.62 -8.13
CA SER A 103 12.46 -3.77 -9.03
C SER A 103 12.15 -3.47 -10.51
N LYS A 104 11.29 -2.50 -10.79
CA LYS A 104 10.91 -2.10 -12.16
C LYS A 104 11.74 -0.95 -12.72
N THR A 105 12.39 -0.17 -11.87
CA THR A 105 13.06 1.07 -12.27
C THR A 105 14.45 1.16 -11.64
N ASN A 106 15.33 1.95 -12.26
CA ASN A 106 16.64 2.31 -11.70
C ASN A 106 16.61 3.69 -11.03
N LEU A 107 15.42 4.17 -10.64
CA LEU A 107 15.24 5.54 -10.14
C LEU A 107 15.42 5.67 -8.62
N THR A 108 15.58 4.57 -7.88
CA THR A 108 15.71 4.57 -6.42
C THR A 108 17.16 4.71 -5.98
N LYS A 109 17.50 5.80 -5.28
CA LYS A 109 18.82 5.97 -4.65
C LYS A 109 19.01 5.06 -3.44
N LYS A 110 17.99 4.98 -2.58
CA LYS A 110 17.97 4.13 -1.38
C LYS A 110 16.54 3.72 -1.06
N LEU A 111 16.34 2.47 -0.70
CA LEU A 111 15.07 1.91 -0.25
C LEU A 111 15.10 1.70 1.26
N ILE A 112 14.12 2.26 1.98
CA ILE A 112 13.92 2.09 3.42
C ILE A 112 12.58 1.39 3.62
N LEU A 113 12.58 0.23 4.27
CA LEU A 113 11.38 -0.58 4.51
C LEU A 113 11.08 -0.64 6.00
N VAL A 114 9.88 -0.22 6.38
CA VAL A 114 9.39 -0.25 7.75
C VAL A 114 8.19 -1.21 7.80
N ASP A 115 8.36 -2.35 8.49
CA ASP A 115 7.33 -3.41 8.61
C ASP A 115 6.67 -3.73 7.26
N SER A 116 7.48 -3.88 6.22
CA SER A 116 7.02 -3.93 4.84
C SER A 116 6.23 -5.19 4.53
N ALA A 117 5.06 -5.02 3.91
CA ALA A 117 4.37 -6.11 3.26
C ALA A 117 5.08 -6.53 1.96
N GLY A 118 4.86 -7.79 1.54
CA GLY A 118 5.43 -8.30 0.27
C GLY A 118 6.64 -9.19 0.43
N ILE A 119 7.36 -9.11 1.54
CA ILE A 119 8.43 -10.03 1.91
C ILE A 119 7.81 -11.25 2.60
N LYS A 120 8.15 -12.46 2.15
CA LYS A 120 7.63 -13.68 2.76
C LYS A 120 8.20 -13.84 4.17
N PRO A 121 7.37 -13.84 5.23
CA PRO A 121 7.85 -14.03 6.59
C PRO A 121 8.38 -15.45 6.80
N LYS A 122 9.33 -15.62 7.71
CA LYS A 122 9.71 -16.94 8.22
C LYS A 122 8.43 -17.63 8.75
N GLY A 123 8.14 -18.87 8.30
CA GLY A 123 6.91 -19.57 8.71
C GLY A 123 5.68 -19.36 7.81
N TYR A 124 5.85 -18.82 6.62
CA TYR A 124 4.79 -18.64 5.62
C TYR A 124 3.87 -19.86 5.43
N PHE A 125 4.42 -21.09 5.50
CA PHE A 125 3.64 -22.33 5.38
C PHE A 125 2.55 -22.47 6.48
N LYS A 126 2.86 -22.08 7.74
CA LYS A 126 1.87 -22.11 8.84
C LYS A 126 0.72 -21.14 8.59
N THR A 127 1.05 -19.95 8.07
CA THR A 127 0.05 -18.93 7.69
C THR A 127 -0.81 -19.41 6.51
N LYS A 128 -0.20 -20.02 5.49
CA LYS A 128 -0.91 -20.60 4.34
C LYS A 128 -1.89 -21.70 4.78
N LEU A 129 -1.49 -22.54 5.75
CA LEU A 129 -2.35 -23.59 6.31
C LEU A 129 -3.56 -22.98 7.07
N LYS A 130 -3.36 -21.93 7.86
CA LYS A 130 -4.45 -21.19 8.54
C LYS A 130 -5.45 -20.62 7.52
N ILE A 131 -4.96 -20.01 6.45
CA ILE A 131 -5.78 -19.46 5.37
C ILE A 131 -6.58 -20.57 4.68
N LEU A 132 -5.96 -21.72 4.42
CA LEU A 132 -6.62 -22.85 3.80
C LEU A 132 -7.74 -23.40 4.71
N LYS A 133 -7.47 -23.60 6.01
CA LYS A 133 -8.47 -24.00 7.00
C LYS A 133 -9.65 -23.03 7.07
N TYR A 134 -9.37 -21.72 7.03
CA TYR A 134 -10.40 -20.69 6.98
C TYR A 134 -11.28 -20.80 5.71
N LYS A 135 -10.66 -20.96 4.53
CA LYS A 135 -11.38 -21.12 3.26
C LYS A 135 -12.27 -22.38 3.25
N LEU A 136 -11.76 -23.49 3.79
CA LEU A 136 -12.53 -24.74 3.94
C LEU A 136 -13.73 -24.55 4.87
N LYS A 137 -13.53 -23.96 6.08
CA LYS A 137 -14.64 -23.64 6.99
C LYS A 137 -15.69 -22.74 6.34
N LYS A 138 -15.26 -21.71 5.61
CA LYS A 138 -16.15 -20.81 4.89
C LYS A 138 -16.98 -21.56 3.84
N LYS A 139 -16.36 -22.47 3.07
CA LYS A 139 -17.03 -23.30 2.06
C LYS A 139 -18.03 -24.26 2.70
N THR A 140 -17.65 -24.95 3.78
CA THR A 140 -18.54 -25.90 4.49
C THR A 140 -19.74 -25.19 5.12
N TYR A 141 -19.54 -24.03 5.77
CA TYR A 141 -20.67 -23.31 6.38
C TYR A 141 -21.65 -22.76 5.32
N LYS A 142 -21.15 -22.39 4.14
CA LYS A 142 -22.01 -22.01 3.00
C LYS A 142 -22.78 -23.21 2.46
N LEU A 143 -22.10 -24.35 2.28
CA LEU A 143 -22.70 -25.58 1.73
C LEU A 143 -23.82 -26.14 2.65
N PHE A 144 -23.58 -26.14 3.98
CA PHE A 144 -24.54 -26.66 4.97
C PHE A 144 -25.52 -25.59 5.46
N LYS A 145 -25.68 -24.44 4.74
CA LYS A 145 -26.61 -23.34 5.06
C LYS A 145 -26.53 -22.88 6.54
N LYS A 146 -25.34 -22.97 7.18
CA LYS A 146 -25.12 -22.54 8.57
C LYS A 146 -24.92 -21.03 8.62
N VAL A 147 -25.98 -20.24 8.32
CA VAL A 147 -25.95 -18.79 8.11
C VAL A 147 -25.30 -18.03 9.29
N ASN A 148 -25.74 -18.31 10.53
CA ASN A 148 -25.19 -17.62 11.71
C ASN A 148 -23.69 -17.87 11.90
N LYS A 149 -23.23 -19.13 11.74
CA LYS A 149 -21.81 -19.49 11.85
C LYS A 149 -20.98 -18.89 10.71
N TYR A 150 -21.55 -18.79 9.51
CA TYR A 150 -20.93 -18.14 8.37
C TYR A 150 -20.77 -16.63 8.60
N GLN A 151 -21.82 -15.95 9.08
CA GLN A 151 -21.78 -14.53 9.39
C GLN A 151 -20.77 -14.22 10.51
N THR A 152 -20.79 -14.95 11.62
CA THR A 152 -19.83 -14.82 12.71
C THR A 152 -18.39 -15.03 12.22
N LEU A 153 -18.15 -16.03 11.34
CA LEU A 153 -16.83 -16.28 10.78
C LEU A 153 -16.32 -15.11 9.93
N ILE A 154 -17.20 -14.47 9.15
CA ILE A 154 -16.85 -13.29 8.34
C ILE A 154 -16.64 -12.05 9.22
N GLN A 155 -17.53 -11.82 10.20
CA GLN A 155 -17.42 -10.68 11.12
C GLN A 155 -16.14 -10.70 11.95
N ASN A 156 -15.67 -11.89 12.33
CA ASN A 156 -14.44 -12.07 13.10
C ASN A 156 -13.18 -12.18 12.20
N SER A 157 -13.33 -12.05 10.88
CA SER A 157 -12.21 -12.13 9.94
C SER A 157 -11.92 -10.79 9.27
N GLY A 158 -10.64 -10.53 9.01
CA GLY A 158 -10.16 -9.28 8.40
C GLY A 158 -9.93 -8.15 9.41
N SER A 159 -9.04 -7.22 9.04
CA SER A 159 -8.79 -5.98 9.80
C SER A 159 -10.00 -5.04 9.72
N ASN A 160 -10.09 -4.10 10.66
CA ASN A 160 -11.14 -3.09 10.63
C ASN A 160 -11.07 -2.25 9.35
N ASP A 161 -9.87 -1.93 8.88
CA ASP A 161 -9.66 -1.19 7.63
C ASP A 161 -10.23 -1.92 6.42
N TYR A 162 -10.08 -3.26 6.36
CA TYR A 162 -10.71 -4.06 5.31
C TYR A 162 -12.25 -4.06 5.41
N LYS A 163 -12.80 -4.12 6.63
CA LYS A 163 -14.26 -4.16 6.83
C LYS A 163 -14.91 -2.84 6.38
N ASN A 164 -14.27 -1.72 6.68
CA ASN A 164 -14.75 -0.36 6.39
C ASN A 164 -14.45 0.09 4.95
N ALA A 165 -13.56 -0.59 4.24
CA ALA A 165 -13.20 -0.24 2.87
C ALA A 165 -14.39 -0.41 1.90
N THR A 166 -14.42 0.41 0.85
CA THR A 166 -15.40 0.32 -0.24
C THR A 166 -15.26 -0.99 -1.02
N PRO A 167 -16.23 -1.37 -1.84
CA PRO A 167 -16.11 -2.54 -2.71
C PRO A 167 -14.89 -2.49 -3.65
N VAL A 168 -14.57 -1.29 -4.17
CA VAL A 168 -13.41 -1.05 -5.04
C VAL A 168 -12.12 -1.34 -4.28
N MET A 169 -11.96 -0.75 -3.09
CA MET A 169 -10.77 -0.92 -2.27
C MET A 169 -10.64 -2.36 -1.71
N LYS A 170 -11.76 -3.03 -1.37
CA LYS A 170 -11.75 -4.46 -1.02
C LYS A 170 -11.22 -5.32 -2.16
N LYS A 171 -11.62 -5.01 -3.40
CA LYS A 171 -11.13 -5.71 -4.58
C LYS A 171 -9.65 -5.41 -4.82
N THR A 172 -9.24 -4.14 -4.72
CA THR A 172 -7.85 -3.68 -4.79
C THR A 172 -6.96 -4.48 -3.83
N LEU A 173 -7.31 -4.53 -2.53
CA LEU A 173 -6.54 -5.30 -1.55
C LEU A 173 -6.46 -6.79 -1.89
N SER A 174 -7.58 -7.37 -2.36
CA SER A 174 -7.62 -8.80 -2.76
C SER A 174 -6.69 -9.10 -3.94
N VAL A 175 -6.54 -8.18 -4.88
CA VAL A 175 -5.64 -8.32 -6.04
C VAL A 175 -4.19 -8.15 -5.58
N ILE A 176 -3.89 -7.07 -4.88
CA ILE A 176 -2.54 -6.72 -4.40
C ILE A 176 -1.94 -7.82 -3.53
N THR A 177 -2.72 -8.38 -2.59
CA THR A 177 -2.22 -9.42 -1.68
C THR A 177 -1.86 -10.74 -2.37
N LYS A 178 -2.36 -10.97 -3.58
CA LYS A 178 -2.02 -12.15 -4.40
C LYS A 178 -0.77 -11.92 -5.26
N THR A 179 -0.41 -10.67 -5.51
CA THR A 179 0.76 -10.33 -6.32
C THR A 179 2.03 -10.66 -5.54
N ILE A 180 2.89 -11.49 -6.11
CA ILE A 180 4.21 -11.79 -5.54
C ILE A 180 5.09 -10.58 -5.87
N VAL A 181 5.67 -9.96 -4.85
CA VAL A 181 6.70 -8.95 -5.05
C VAL A 181 8.02 -9.68 -5.31
N ASP A 182 8.70 -9.30 -6.36
CA ASP A 182 9.90 -10.01 -6.83
C ASP A 182 11.00 -10.01 -5.77
N LYS A 183 11.79 -11.10 -5.73
CA LYS A 183 12.85 -11.32 -4.75
C LYS A 183 14.17 -10.63 -5.12
N THR A 184 14.18 -9.84 -6.19
CA THR A 184 15.39 -9.28 -6.81
C THR A 184 15.74 -7.85 -6.37
N VAL A 185 15.35 -7.48 -5.14
CA VAL A 185 15.79 -6.22 -4.49
C VAL A 185 16.68 -6.55 -3.31
#